data_ce4ea224a4765208a99aa46e6a2d1d0b
#
_entry.id   ce4ea224a4765208a99aa46e6a2d1d0b
#
_cell.length_a   1.000
_cell.length_b   1.000
_cell.length_c   1.000
_cell.angle_alpha   90.00
_cell.angle_beta   90.00
_cell.angle_gamma   90.00
#
_symmetry.space_group_name_H-M   'P 1'
#
loop_
_entity.id
_entity.type
_entity.pdbx_description
1 polymer ?
#
loop_
_entity_poly.entity_id
_entity_poly.type
_entity_poly.pdbx_seq_one_letter_code
_entity_poly.pdbx_strand_id
1 'polypeptide(L)'
;MIRRFRGESLHRVDAKGRVSVPAAFRRVLEEGDPDFSRGSSPNFVIVYGGVRGDCLEGYTISSISKVDKLISKLPRFSKDREMLERFINTQSTYMQLDETGRIVLSKRLKDKIGIGDEAIFAGMGEKFQIWEPKNYQNELNALDSSFKNLSEDENPFLKLDQMQD
;
A
#
# COMPACT_ATOMS: atom_id res chain seq x y z
N MET A 1 -19.50 -1.32 -9.46
CA MET A 1 -18.19 -0.74 -9.81
C MET A 1 -17.15 -1.21 -8.82
N ILE A 2 -16.07 -1.75 -9.31
CA ILE A 2 -14.94 -2.14 -8.44
C ILE A 2 -14.11 -0.87 -8.17
N ARG A 3 -13.99 -0.50 -6.89
CA ARG A 3 -13.16 0.63 -6.49
C ARG A 3 -11.72 0.18 -6.30
N ARG A 4 -10.81 1.07 -6.66
CA ARG A 4 -9.37 0.87 -6.51
C ARG A 4 -8.77 2.10 -5.82
N PHE A 5 -7.60 1.93 -5.25
CA PHE A 5 -6.86 3.07 -4.67
C PHE A 5 -6.25 3.91 -5.81
N ARG A 6 -6.79 5.11 -5.99
CA ARG A 6 -6.35 6.07 -7.00
C ARG A 6 -6.10 7.44 -6.38
N GLY A 7 -5.16 8.17 -6.93
CA GLY A 7 -4.82 9.51 -6.51
C GLY A 7 -3.77 9.56 -5.41
N GLU A 8 -3.36 10.76 -5.09
CA GLU A 8 -2.39 11.03 -4.02
C GLU A 8 -2.83 12.26 -3.23
N SER A 9 -2.50 12.30 -1.95
CA SER A 9 -2.86 13.43 -1.09
C SER A 9 -1.93 13.55 0.10
N LEU A 10 -1.70 14.79 0.55
CA LEU A 10 -0.89 15.14 1.71
C LEU A 10 -1.77 15.25 2.95
N HIS A 11 -1.35 14.64 4.03
CA HIS A 11 -2.06 14.65 5.30
C HIS A 11 -1.13 14.97 6.46
N ARG A 12 -1.66 15.67 7.47
CA ARG A 12 -0.92 15.92 8.70
C ARG A 12 -0.92 14.69 9.59
N VAL A 13 0.23 14.47 10.22
CA VAL A 13 0.40 13.44 11.25
C VAL A 13 0.57 14.18 12.58
N ASP A 14 -0.32 13.97 13.53
CA ASP A 14 -0.26 14.66 14.82
C ASP A 14 0.80 14.05 15.75
N ALA A 15 0.99 14.67 16.91
CA ALA A 15 2.01 14.24 17.89
C ALA A 15 1.79 12.80 18.39
N LYS A 16 0.56 12.28 18.30
CA LYS A 16 0.22 10.92 18.69
C LYS A 16 0.30 9.92 17.52
N GLY A 17 0.72 10.38 16.35
CA GLY A 17 0.82 9.54 15.15
C GLY A 17 -0.51 9.36 14.42
N ARG A 18 -1.55 10.10 14.76
CA ARG A 18 -2.85 9.99 14.09
C ARG A 18 -2.81 10.71 12.76
N VAL A 19 -3.32 10.06 11.74
CA VAL A 19 -3.41 10.60 10.38
C VAL A 19 -4.71 10.14 9.73
N SER A 20 -5.39 11.05 9.03
CA SER A 20 -6.63 10.73 8.31
C SER A 20 -6.32 9.96 7.03
N VAL A 21 -7.03 8.86 6.83
CA VAL A 21 -7.01 8.13 5.56
C VAL A 21 -7.96 8.85 4.59
N PRO A 22 -7.55 9.09 3.33
CA PRO A 22 -8.43 9.74 2.36
C PRO A 22 -9.80 9.06 2.26
N ALA A 23 -10.86 9.86 2.16
CA ALA A 23 -12.23 9.34 2.12
C ALA A 23 -12.44 8.31 1.00
N ALA A 24 -11.86 8.55 -0.18
CA ALA A 24 -11.95 7.60 -1.29
C ALA A 24 -11.26 6.27 -0.96
N PHE A 25 -10.14 6.30 -0.23
CA PHE A 25 -9.43 5.09 0.20
C PHE A 25 -10.24 4.33 1.26
N ARG A 26 -10.90 5.05 2.16
CA ARG A 26 -11.76 4.40 3.17
C ARG A 26 -12.87 3.57 2.54
N ARG A 27 -13.44 4.04 1.44
CA ARG A 27 -14.46 3.27 0.70
C ARG A 27 -13.90 1.99 0.10
N VAL A 28 -12.67 2.03 -0.41
CA VAL A 28 -11.99 0.84 -0.94
C VAL A 28 -11.75 -0.16 0.18
N LEU A 29 -11.32 0.33 1.36
CA LEU A 29 -11.10 -0.51 2.54
C LEU A 29 -12.39 -1.20 2.99
N GLU A 30 -13.51 -0.47 3.00
CA GLU A 30 -14.83 -1.01 3.34
C GLU A 30 -15.26 -2.12 2.36
N GLU A 31 -15.14 -1.88 1.07
CA GLU A 31 -15.48 -2.88 0.05
C GLU A 31 -14.57 -4.10 0.10
N GLY A 32 -13.32 -3.90 0.49
CA GLY A 32 -12.34 -4.98 0.55
C GLY A 32 -12.33 -5.77 1.86
N ASP A 33 -13.22 -5.47 2.79
CA ASP A 33 -13.36 -6.21 4.03
C ASP A 33 -14.66 -7.02 4.03
N PRO A 34 -14.59 -8.35 3.83
CA PRO A 34 -15.80 -9.19 3.81
C PRO A 34 -16.63 -9.15 5.11
N ASP A 35 -15.98 -8.80 6.22
CA ASP A 35 -16.64 -8.72 7.53
C ASP A 35 -17.13 -7.32 7.86
N PHE A 36 -16.94 -6.36 6.95
CA PHE A 36 -17.40 -4.99 7.16
C PHE A 36 -18.93 -4.93 7.18
N SER A 37 -19.46 -4.25 8.18
CA SER A 37 -20.87 -3.93 8.26
C SER A 37 -21.07 -2.44 8.50
N ARG A 38 -22.17 -1.91 8.02
CA ARG A 38 -22.52 -0.49 8.17
C ARG A 38 -22.51 -0.09 9.65
N GLY A 39 -21.79 0.98 9.98
CA GLY A 39 -21.62 1.46 11.35
C GLY A 39 -20.40 0.89 12.07
N SER A 40 -19.68 -0.05 11.44
CA SER A 40 -18.40 -0.52 11.94
C SER A 40 -17.23 0.12 11.17
N SER A 41 -16.01 -0.20 11.55
CA SER A 41 -14.81 0.25 10.84
C SER A 41 -14.19 -0.92 10.08
N PRO A 42 -13.73 -0.71 8.83
CA PRO A 42 -13.11 -1.79 8.08
C PRO A 42 -11.77 -2.17 8.67
N ASN A 43 -11.45 -3.47 8.60
CA ASN A 43 -10.11 -3.98 8.86
C ASN A 43 -9.27 -3.91 7.59
N PHE A 44 -7.98 -3.75 7.76
CA PHE A 44 -7.03 -3.81 6.64
C PHE A 44 -5.66 -4.20 7.17
N VAL A 45 -4.67 -4.29 6.28
CA VAL A 45 -3.33 -4.73 6.64
C VAL A 45 -2.32 -3.70 6.17
N ILE A 46 -1.42 -3.30 7.07
CA ILE A 46 -0.24 -2.51 6.71
C ILE A 46 0.96 -3.45 6.64
N VAL A 47 1.65 -3.42 5.51
CA VAL A 47 2.93 -4.11 5.31
C VAL A 47 4.03 -3.07 5.39
N TYR A 48 5.03 -3.31 6.23
CA TYR A 48 6.04 -2.32 6.57
C TYR A 48 7.48 -2.79 6.35
N GLY A 49 7.65 -3.93 5.74
CA GLY A 49 8.97 -4.48 5.42
C GLY A 49 9.18 -4.59 3.92
N GLY A 50 10.23 -5.29 3.53
CA GLY A 50 10.48 -5.73 2.17
C GLY A 50 11.60 -5.02 1.44
N VAL A 51 11.65 -5.31 0.16
CA VAL A 51 12.74 -4.88 -0.72
C VAL A 51 12.83 -3.35 -0.77
N ARG A 52 11.71 -2.66 -0.78
CA ARG A 52 11.70 -1.19 -0.83
C ARG A 52 12.12 -0.58 0.51
N GLY A 53 11.44 -0.90 1.60
CA GLY A 53 11.74 -0.39 2.94
C GLY A 53 11.57 1.12 3.13
N ASP A 54 11.09 1.84 2.12
CA ASP A 54 11.01 3.30 2.08
C ASP A 54 9.58 3.84 2.20
N CYS A 55 8.59 2.96 2.20
CA CYS A 55 7.17 3.32 2.40
C CYS A 55 6.43 2.21 3.13
N LEU A 56 5.24 2.54 3.65
CA LEU A 56 4.29 1.55 4.13
C LEU A 56 3.33 1.21 3.01
N GLU A 57 2.85 -0.02 2.96
CA GLU A 57 1.84 -0.44 2.00
C GLU A 57 0.58 -0.89 2.72
N GLY A 58 -0.57 -0.36 2.29
CA GLY A 58 -1.87 -0.72 2.83
C GLY A 58 -2.66 -1.61 1.88
N TYR A 59 -3.11 -2.74 2.37
CA TYR A 59 -3.90 -3.72 1.62
C TYR A 59 -5.27 -3.88 2.24
N THR A 60 -6.31 -4.02 1.42
CA THR A 60 -7.59 -4.51 1.95
C THR A 60 -7.46 -5.97 2.38
N ILE A 61 -8.39 -6.45 3.18
CA ILE A 61 -8.42 -7.88 3.56
C ILE A 61 -8.49 -8.76 2.31
N SER A 62 -9.32 -8.38 1.33
CA SER A 62 -9.43 -9.12 0.08
C SER A 62 -8.15 -9.09 -0.76
N SER A 63 -7.48 -7.95 -0.85
CA SER A 63 -6.26 -7.84 -1.67
C SER A 63 -5.07 -8.57 -1.04
N ILE A 64 -4.92 -8.53 0.28
CA ILE A 64 -3.85 -9.31 0.92
C ILE A 64 -4.13 -10.82 0.83
N SER A 65 -5.39 -11.23 0.88
CA SER A 65 -5.77 -12.63 0.65
C SER A 65 -5.36 -13.14 -0.72
N LYS A 66 -5.43 -12.30 -1.75
CA LYS A 66 -4.94 -12.67 -3.09
C LYS A 66 -3.43 -12.89 -3.09
N VAL A 67 -2.69 -12.05 -2.39
CA VAL A 67 -1.23 -12.20 -2.25
C VAL A 67 -0.92 -13.52 -1.54
N ASP A 68 -1.61 -13.81 -0.44
CA ASP A 68 -1.45 -15.06 0.30
C ASP A 68 -1.70 -16.28 -0.57
N LYS A 69 -2.75 -16.24 -1.39
CA LYS A 69 -3.08 -17.34 -2.32
C LYS A 69 -2.01 -17.53 -3.39
N LEU A 70 -1.46 -16.44 -3.92
CA LEU A 70 -0.38 -16.52 -4.91
C LEU A 70 0.88 -17.14 -4.30
N ILE A 71 1.25 -16.73 -3.09
CA ILE A 71 2.39 -17.29 -2.36
C ILE A 71 2.17 -18.80 -2.14
N SER A 72 0.95 -19.21 -1.79
CA SER A 72 0.60 -20.61 -1.55
C SER A 72 0.69 -21.50 -2.81
N LYS A 73 0.73 -20.91 -4.00
CA LYS A 73 0.94 -21.64 -5.25
C LYS A 73 2.40 -22.01 -5.50
N LEU A 74 3.33 -21.38 -4.81
CA LEU A 74 4.74 -21.78 -4.89
C LEU A 74 4.95 -23.13 -4.22
N PRO A 75 5.95 -23.90 -4.65
CA PRO A 75 6.25 -25.19 -4.00
C PRO A 75 6.44 -25.04 -2.51
N ARG A 76 5.80 -25.94 -1.73
CA ARG A 76 5.69 -25.82 -0.26
C ARG A 76 7.03 -25.63 0.45
N PHE A 77 8.08 -26.26 -0.03
CA PHE A 77 9.40 -26.19 0.60
C PHE A 77 10.39 -25.33 -0.19
N SER A 78 9.91 -24.54 -1.15
CA SER A 78 10.80 -23.65 -1.89
C SER A 78 11.27 -22.49 -1.02
N LYS A 79 12.50 -22.05 -1.29
CA LYS A 79 13.10 -20.92 -0.61
C LYS A 79 12.32 -19.61 -0.85
N ASP A 80 11.85 -19.42 -2.08
CA ASP A 80 11.07 -18.25 -2.46
C ASP A 80 9.78 -18.17 -1.66
N ARG A 81 9.07 -19.28 -1.50
CA ARG A 81 7.84 -19.31 -0.70
C ARG A 81 8.13 -18.99 0.76
N GLU A 82 9.16 -19.58 1.35
CA GLU A 82 9.53 -19.32 2.75
C GLU A 82 9.88 -17.83 2.95
N MET A 83 10.64 -17.24 2.05
CA MET A 83 11.02 -15.82 2.13
C MET A 83 9.80 -14.93 2.08
N LEU A 84 8.88 -15.18 1.14
CA LEU A 84 7.67 -14.39 0.97
C LEU A 84 6.70 -14.54 2.14
N GLU A 85 6.50 -15.76 2.63
CA GLU A 85 5.64 -16.02 3.79
C GLU A 85 6.19 -15.33 5.04
N ARG A 86 7.49 -15.43 5.26
CA ARG A 86 8.14 -14.76 6.40
C ARG A 86 7.97 -13.26 6.29
N PHE A 87 8.26 -12.69 5.14
CA PHE A 87 8.14 -11.25 4.92
C PHE A 87 6.70 -10.76 5.12
N ILE A 88 5.75 -11.33 4.39
CA ILE A 88 4.36 -10.87 4.44
C ILE A 88 3.74 -11.05 5.84
N ASN A 89 4.06 -12.14 6.53
CA ASN A 89 3.42 -12.43 7.82
C ASN A 89 4.12 -11.77 9.00
N THR A 90 5.44 -11.60 8.96
CA THR A 90 6.18 -11.02 10.09
C THR A 90 6.33 -9.50 10.00
N GLN A 91 6.24 -8.94 8.81
CA GLN A 91 6.41 -7.50 8.55
C GLN A 91 5.09 -6.86 8.16
N SER A 92 4.02 -7.27 8.81
CA SER A 92 2.69 -6.70 8.61
C SER A 92 1.92 -6.66 9.92
N THR A 93 0.88 -5.87 9.94
CA THR A 93 -0.03 -5.77 11.08
C THR A 93 -1.44 -5.47 10.60
N TYR A 94 -2.43 -6.04 11.30
CA TYR A 94 -3.81 -5.64 11.10
C TYR A 94 -4.03 -4.24 11.67
N MET A 95 -4.83 -3.46 10.98
CA MET A 95 -5.22 -2.13 11.40
C MET A 95 -6.72 -1.93 11.21
N GLN A 96 -7.24 -0.97 11.94
CA GLN A 96 -8.62 -0.56 11.84
C GLN A 96 -8.69 0.96 11.91
N LEU A 97 -9.58 1.57 11.15
CA LEU A 97 -9.82 3.02 11.25
C LEU A 97 -10.52 3.34 12.57
N ASP A 98 -10.23 4.51 13.12
CA ASP A 98 -11.03 5.02 14.22
C ASP A 98 -12.37 5.59 13.70
N GLU A 99 -13.21 6.10 14.61
CA GLU A 99 -14.53 6.64 14.28
C GLU A 99 -14.47 7.82 13.30
N THR A 100 -13.35 8.53 13.27
CA THR A 100 -13.18 9.71 12.41
C THR A 100 -12.38 9.39 11.14
N GLY A 101 -12.11 8.12 10.86
CA GLY A 101 -11.40 7.71 9.65
C GLY A 101 -9.88 7.88 9.71
N ARG A 102 -9.32 7.88 10.91
CA ARG A 102 -7.87 8.02 11.13
C ARG A 102 -7.26 6.68 11.50
N ILE A 103 -5.97 6.56 11.25
CA ILE A 103 -5.12 5.49 11.79
C ILE A 103 -4.05 6.09 12.70
N VAL A 104 -3.45 5.25 13.51
CA VAL A 104 -2.30 5.65 14.34
C VAL A 104 -1.06 4.99 13.77
N LEU A 105 -0.12 5.81 13.30
CA LEU A 105 1.20 5.34 12.93
C LEU A 105 2.06 5.32 14.19
N SER A 106 2.46 4.14 14.63
CA SER A 106 3.35 3.98 15.78
C SER A 106 4.69 4.67 15.50
N LYS A 107 5.42 5.02 16.56
CA LYS A 107 6.77 5.58 16.44
C LYS A 107 7.66 4.68 15.57
N ARG A 108 7.57 3.37 15.76
CA ARG A 108 8.31 2.38 14.98
C ARG A 108 8.04 2.50 13.48
N LEU A 109 6.78 2.61 13.08
CA LEU A 109 6.39 2.74 11.68
C LEU A 109 6.81 4.08 11.10
N LYS A 110 6.63 5.17 11.86
CA LYS A 110 7.07 6.50 11.44
C LYS A 110 8.58 6.56 11.22
N ASP A 111 9.34 6.05 12.17
CA ASP A 111 10.81 6.05 12.09
C ASP A 111 11.30 5.20 10.91
N LYS A 112 10.63 4.09 10.64
CA LYS A 112 11.01 3.18 9.54
C LYS A 112 10.99 3.86 8.18
N ILE A 113 10.05 4.77 7.94
CA ILE A 113 9.90 5.45 6.65
C ILE A 113 10.19 6.95 6.73
N GLY A 114 10.71 7.42 7.85
CA GLY A 114 11.16 8.80 8.01
C GLY A 114 10.04 9.84 8.17
N ILE A 115 8.84 9.44 8.56
CA ILE A 115 7.71 10.36 8.71
C ILE A 115 7.88 11.23 9.95
N GLY A 116 7.75 12.57 9.73
CA GLY A 116 7.62 13.56 10.77
C GLY A 116 6.15 13.91 11.00
N ASP A 117 5.75 15.11 10.60
CA ASP A 117 4.40 15.66 10.82
C ASP A 117 3.51 15.64 9.57
N GLU A 118 3.98 15.08 8.48
CA GLU A 118 3.23 14.96 7.23
C GLU A 118 3.46 13.61 6.56
N ALA A 119 2.45 13.11 5.86
CA ALA A 119 2.51 11.87 5.10
C ALA A 119 1.75 12.01 3.78
N ILE A 120 2.28 11.40 2.73
CA ILE A 120 1.58 11.27 1.44
C ILE A 120 0.92 9.89 1.41
N PHE A 121 -0.36 9.86 1.03
CA PHE A 121 -1.07 8.65 0.67
C PHE A 121 -1.14 8.56 -0.85
N ALA A 122 -0.65 7.47 -1.42
CA ALA A 122 -0.58 7.28 -2.87
C ALA A 122 -1.30 5.99 -3.26
N GLY A 123 -2.26 6.07 -4.18
CA GLY A 123 -3.01 4.93 -4.66
C GLY A 123 -2.22 4.11 -5.67
N MET A 124 -2.20 2.79 -5.48
CA MET A 124 -1.50 1.82 -6.33
C MET A 124 -2.45 0.71 -6.81
N GLY A 125 -3.73 1.02 -7.01
CA GLY A 125 -4.72 0.05 -7.49
C GLY A 125 -5.25 -0.85 -6.38
N GLU A 126 -4.70 -2.04 -6.21
CA GLU A 126 -5.14 -2.99 -5.17
C GLU A 126 -4.58 -2.69 -3.78
N LYS A 127 -3.63 -1.76 -3.70
CA LYS A 127 -3.02 -1.30 -2.45
C LYS A 127 -2.80 0.20 -2.50
N PHE A 128 -2.46 0.79 -1.36
CA PHE A 128 -1.96 2.16 -1.29
C PHE A 128 -0.63 2.20 -0.58
N GLN A 129 0.09 3.30 -0.73
CA GLN A 129 1.37 3.52 -0.06
C GLN A 129 1.29 4.76 0.81
N ILE A 130 2.05 4.74 1.90
CA ILE A 130 2.23 5.91 2.79
C ILE A 130 3.70 6.27 2.76
N TRP A 131 3.99 7.51 2.40
CA TRP A 131 5.34 8.02 2.19
C TRP A 131 5.62 9.25 3.02
N GLU A 132 6.88 9.41 3.41
CA GLU A 132 7.40 10.73 3.79
C GLU A 132 7.41 11.61 2.53
N PRO A 133 6.93 12.89 2.62
CA PRO A 133 6.71 13.71 1.42
C PRO A 133 7.93 13.92 0.52
N LYS A 134 9.10 14.16 1.11
CA LYS A 134 10.33 14.37 0.34
C LYS A 134 10.79 13.09 -0.36
N ASN A 135 10.69 11.96 0.33
CA ASN A 135 11.01 10.66 -0.26
C ASN A 135 10.05 10.31 -1.38
N TYR A 136 8.78 10.66 -1.24
CA TYR A 136 7.79 10.47 -2.31
C TYR A 136 8.14 11.31 -3.54
N GLN A 137 8.52 12.58 -3.36
CA GLN A 137 8.93 13.43 -4.47
C GLN A 137 10.16 12.86 -5.18
N ASN A 138 11.12 12.33 -4.44
CA ASN A 138 12.29 11.66 -5.02
C ASN A 138 11.90 10.43 -5.85
N GLU A 139 10.92 9.66 -5.38
CA GLU A 139 10.38 8.50 -6.10
C GLU A 139 9.72 8.93 -7.42
N LEU A 140 8.92 10.00 -7.41
CA LEU A 140 8.30 10.54 -8.60
C LEU A 140 9.34 11.05 -9.60
N ASN A 141 10.39 11.72 -9.11
CA ASN A 141 11.47 12.22 -9.95
C ASN A 141 12.23 11.05 -10.61
N ALA A 142 12.49 9.99 -9.87
CA ALA A 142 13.14 8.79 -10.39
C ALA A 142 12.28 8.10 -11.46
N LEU A 143 10.97 8.01 -11.25
CA LEU A 143 10.03 7.47 -12.21
C LEU A 143 10.02 8.28 -13.51
N ASP A 144 9.96 9.60 -13.38
CA ASP A 144 9.97 10.53 -14.51
C ASP A 144 11.23 10.37 -15.35
N SER A 145 12.40 10.31 -14.69
CA SER A 145 13.69 10.07 -15.35
C SER A 145 13.71 8.70 -16.05
N SER A 146 13.17 7.68 -15.44
CA SER A 146 13.09 6.34 -16.03
C SER A 146 12.27 6.34 -17.31
N PHE A 147 11.10 7.01 -17.30
CA PHE A 147 10.27 7.13 -18.51
C PHE A 147 10.95 7.90 -19.64
N LYS A 148 11.65 9.00 -19.31
CA LYS A 148 12.36 9.80 -20.29
C LYS A 148 13.51 9.06 -20.97
N ASN A 149 14.12 8.11 -20.28
CA ASN A 149 15.26 7.35 -20.78
C ASN A 149 14.87 6.06 -21.50
N LEU A 150 13.57 5.74 -21.56
CA LEU A 150 13.09 4.55 -22.28
C LEU A 150 13.05 4.82 -23.79
N SER A 151 13.45 3.81 -24.58
CA SER A 151 13.15 3.81 -26.02
C SER A 151 11.65 3.57 -26.22
N GLU A 152 11.13 3.86 -27.42
CA GLU A 152 9.73 3.60 -27.74
C GLU A 152 9.35 2.13 -27.50
N ASP A 153 10.24 1.21 -27.83
CA ASP A 153 10.01 -0.24 -27.66
C ASP A 153 9.99 -0.68 -26.20
N GLU A 154 10.57 0.09 -25.29
CA GLU A 154 10.64 -0.22 -23.85
C GLU A 154 9.47 0.37 -23.05
N ASN A 155 8.61 1.17 -23.69
CA ASN A 155 7.50 1.82 -23.00
C ASN A 155 6.53 0.78 -22.42
N PRO A 156 6.33 0.75 -21.08
CA PRO A 156 5.45 -0.23 -20.44
C PRO A 156 4.02 -0.23 -20.97
N PHE A 157 3.51 0.90 -21.47
CA PHE A 157 2.16 0.97 -22.03
C PHE A 157 1.98 0.08 -23.25
N LEU A 158 3.04 -0.16 -24.02
CA LEU A 158 3.00 -1.07 -25.17
C LEU A 158 2.71 -2.51 -24.76
N LYS A 159 3.17 -2.90 -23.55
CA LYS A 159 2.92 -4.25 -23.03
C LYS A 159 1.44 -4.47 -22.75
N LEU A 160 0.72 -3.43 -22.40
CA LEU A 160 -0.72 -3.52 -22.16
C LEU A 160 -1.47 -3.88 -23.45
N ASP A 161 -1.07 -3.28 -24.57
CA ASP A 161 -1.67 -3.57 -25.87
C ASP A 161 -1.40 -5.02 -26.30
N GLN A 162 -0.21 -5.54 -25.98
CA GLN A 162 0.17 -6.92 -26.31
C GLN A 162 -0.56 -7.96 -25.47
N MET A 163 -1.12 -7.58 -24.33
CA MET A 163 -1.84 -8.48 -23.43
C MET A 163 -3.35 -8.53 -23.71
N GLN A 164 -3.84 -7.75 -24.65
CA GLN A 164 -5.24 -7.80 -25.07
C GLN A 164 -5.46 -8.98 -26.00
N ASP A 165 -6.39 -9.86 -25.66
CA ASP A 165 -6.83 -11.00 -26.47
C ASP A 165 -8.11 -10.68 -27.23
#